data_79930d6f98a2a58989997a5512060e07
#
_entry.id   79930d6f98a2a58989997a5512060e07
#
_cell.length_a   1.000
_cell.length_b   1.000
_cell.length_c   1.000
_cell.angle_alpha   90.00
_cell.angle_beta   90.00
_cell.angle_gamma   90.00
#
_symmetry.space_group_name_H-M   'P 1'
#
loop_
_entity.id
_entity.type
_entity.pdbx_description
1 polymer ?
#
loop_
_entity_poly.entity_id
_entity_poly.type
_entity_poly.pdbx_seq_one_letter_code
_entity_poly.pdbx_strand_id
1 'polypeptide(L)'
;MAFLYRYLMIVVACISLLVGLQVPSFIDQHQKRLDAHLREVTINLQPFNDIATRYFGGDLDKLVALHRNSDARPFKDEGVAIEKMVQRKLRFEADLAALQTSLPLRALHVLLRGDREITNEVLGQYSYTVPLNQDALLFGAGAAIVILLMVELLLALARGLVTLLTSLLHRPSTRLR
;
A
#
# COMPACT_ATOMS: atom_id res chain seq x y z
N MET A 1 14.57 12.51 34.79
CA MET A 1 14.47 11.43 33.76
C MET A 1 13.01 11.01 33.50
N ALA A 2 12.19 10.70 34.55
CA ALA A 2 10.79 10.26 34.37
C ALA A 2 9.89 11.31 33.69
N PHE A 3 10.10 12.58 33.96
CA PHE A 3 9.33 13.68 33.38
C PHE A 3 9.53 13.78 31.85
N LEU A 4 10.76 13.81 31.38
CA LEU A 4 11.09 13.88 29.96
C LEU A 4 10.56 12.66 29.20
N TYR A 5 10.67 11.47 29.77
CA TYR A 5 10.10 10.24 29.20
C TYR A 5 8.58 10.34 28.99
N ARG A 6 7.85 10.86 30.02
CA ARG A 6 6.40 11.01 29.93
C ARG A 6 5.97 11.93 28.79
N TYR A 7 6.63 13.08 28.63
CA TYR A 7 6.33 13.99 27.52
C TYR A 7 6.69 13.39 26.15
N LEU A 8 7.83 12.70 26.06
CA LEU A 8 8.20 11.99 24.85
C LEU A 8 7.14 10.97 24.42
N MET A 9 6.62 10.18 25.38
CA MET A 9 5.58 9.18 25.08
C MET A 9 4.25 9.83 24.64
N ILE A 10 3.90 10.99 25.20
CA ILE A 10 2.72 11.75 24.75
C ILE A 10 2.92 12.23 23.30
N VAL A 11 4.09 12.76 22.96
CA VAL A 11 4.39 13.20 21.60
C VAL A 11 4.33 12.02 20.63
N VAL A 12 4.93 10.88 20.98
CA VAL A 12 4.86 9.65 20.17
C VAL A 12 3.40 9.21 19.99
N ALA A 13 2.58 9.23 21.06
CA ALA A 13 1.17 8.89 20.97
C ALA A 13 0.41 9.81 19.99
N CYS A 14 0.60 11.12 20.10
CA CYS A 14 -0.04 12.10 19.23
C CYS A 14 0.36 11.91 17.75
N ILE A 15 1.66 11.74 17.47
CA ILE A 15 2.16 11.50 16.10
C ILE A 15 1.58 10.19 15.55
N SER A 16 1.62 9.11 16.34
CA SER A 16 1.10 7.80 15.94
C SER A 16 -0.40 7.84 15.65
N LEU A 17 -1.16 8.57 16.47
CA LEU A 17 -2.59 8.79 16.24
C LEU A 17 -2.82 9.54 14.93
N LEU A 18 -2.13 10.67 14.71
CA LEU A 18 -2.27 11.47 13.49
C LEU A 18 -1.92 10.67 12.22
N VAL A 19 -0.84 9.90 12.25
CA VAL A 19 -0.44 9.02 11.13
C VAL A 19 -1.50 7.93 10.93
N GLY A 20 -1.94 7.28 12.00
CA GLY A 20 -2.97 6.25 11.93
C GLY A 20 -4.30 6.74 11.36
N LEU A 21 -4.72 7.97 11.68
CA LEU A 21 -5.91 8.62 11.11
C LEU A 21 -5.83 8.81 9.59
N GLN A 22 -4.62 8.94 9.03
CA GLN A 22 -4.43 9.16 7.58
C GLN A 22 -4.60 7.87 6.77
N VAL A 23 -4.34 6.70 7.38
CA VAL A 23 -4.32 5.42 6.65
C VAL A 23 -5.65 5.11 5.95
N PRO A 24 -6.82 5.18 6.60
CA PRO A 24 -8.09 4.93 5.92
C PRO A 24 -8.37 5.88 4.77
N SER A 25 -8.02 7.16 4.93
CA SER A 25 -8.19 8.18 3.89
C SER A 25 -7.30 7.91 2.67
N PHE A 26 -6.05 7.49 2.91
CA PHE A 26 -5.12 7.13 1.84
C PHE A 26 -5.64 5.93 1.05
N ILE A 27 -6.10 4.88 1.73
CA ILE A 27 -6.66 3.68 1.10
C ILE A 27 -7.90 4.02 0.27
N ASP A 28 -8.81 4.85 0.79
CA ASP A 28 -10.00 5.28 0.07
C ASP A 28 -9.66 6.07 -1.21
N GLN A 29 -8.68 6.97 -1.14
CA GLN A 29 -8.19 7.69 -2.31
C GLN A 29 -7.51 6.77 -3.32
N HIS A 30 -6.70 5.79 -2.85
CA HIS A 30 -6.08 4.79 -3.70
C HIS A 30 -7.15 3.95 -4.44
N GLN A 31 -8.15 3.47 -3.73
CA GLN A 31 -9.23 2.68 -4.32
C GLN A 31 -10.03 3.48 -5.34
N LYS A 32 -10.39 4.74 -5.04
CA LYS A 32 -11.13 5.60 -5.97
C LYS A 32 -10.36 5.89 -7.26
N ARG A 33 -9.04 6.10 -7.17
CA ARG A 33 -8.20 6.31 -8.35
C ARG A 33 -8.07 5.03 -9.17
N LEU A 34 -7.83 3.92 -8.49
CA LEU A 34 -7.77 2.61 -9.13
C LEU A 34 -9.05 2.30 -9.92
N ASP A 35 -10.22 2.55 -9.33
CA ASP A 35 -11.52 2.38 -9.98
C ASP A 35 -11.68 3.33 -11.19
N ALA A 36 -11.25 4.58 -11.06
CA ALA A 36 -11.31 5.55 -12.17
C ALA A 36 -10.43 5.13 -13.35
N HIS A 37 -9.20 4.68 -13.09
CA HIS A 37 -8.28 4.21 -14.12
C HIS A 37 -8.74 2.87 -14.75
N LEU A 38 -9.34 1.98 -13.95
CA LEU A 38 -9.94 0.74 -14.46
C LEU A 38 -11.10 1.06 -15.41
N ARG A 39 -11.95 2.02 -15.04
CA ARG A 39 -13.05 2.48 -15.91
C ARG A 39 -12.50 3.09 -17.20
N GLU A 40 -11.50 3.96 -17.12
CA GLU A 40 -10.87 4.58 -18.28
C GLU A 40 -10.31 3.54 -19.25
N VAL A 41 -9.48 2.61 -18.77
CA VAL A 41 -8.89 1.58 -19.64
C VAL A 41 -9.94 0.65 -20.23
N THR A 42 -11.03 0.38 -19.49
CA THR A 42 -12.15 -0.44 -19.97
C THR A 42 -12.89 0.26 -21.11
N ILE A 43 -13.16 1.56 -20.98
CA ILE A 43 -13.79 2.38 -22.04
C ILE A 43 -12.88 2.42 -23.28
N ASN A 44 -11.57 2.62 -23.08
CA ASN A 44 -10.61 2.68 -24.20
C ASN A 44 -10.45 1.33 -24.93
N LEU A 45 -10.65 0.20 -24.23
CA LEU A 45 -10.64 -1.13 -24.83
C LEU A 45 -11.97 -1.50 -25.53
N GLN A 46 -13.07 -0.81 -25.26
CA GLN A 46 -14.38 -1.18 -25.77
C GLN A 46 -14.43 -1.25 -27.31
N PRO A 47 -13.91 -0.29 -28.09
CA PRO A 47 -13.93 -0.38 -29.56
C PRO A 47 -13.19 -1.62 -30.07
N PHE A 48 -12.11 -2.02 -29.43
CA PHE A 48 -11.33 -3.23 -29.80
C PHE A 48 -12.08 -4.51 -29.43
N ASN A 49 -12.79 -4.55 -28.30
CA ASN A 49 -13.68 -5.66 -27.95
C ASN A 49 -14.83 -5.79 -28.93
N ASP A 50 -15.39 -4.69 -29.43
CA ASP A 50 -16.44 -4.70 -30.44
C ASP A 50 -15.94 -5.25 -31.78
N ILE A 51 -14.70 -4.92 -32.17
CA ILE A 51 -14.04 -5.49 -33.36
C ILE A 51 -13.77 -6.99 -33.13
N ALA A 52 -13.22 -7.36 -31.96
CA ALA A 52 -12.99 -8.75 -31.61
C ALA A 52 -14.28 -9.58 -31.65
N THR A 53 -15.37 -9.03 -31.14
CA THR A 53 -16.69 -9.68 -31.17
C THR A 53 -17.17 -9.91 -32.58
N ARG A 54 -17.02 -8.93 -33.47
CA ARG A 54 -17.48 -9.04 -34.87
C ARG A 54 -16.68 -10.02 -35.71
N TYR A 55 -15.36 -10.11 -35.50
CA TYR A 55 -14.48 -10.84 -36.43
C TYR A 55 -13.79 -12.04 -35.79
N PHE A 56 -13.72 -12.12 -34.46
CA PHE A 56 -12.93 -13.14 -33.74
C PHE A 56 -13.75 -13.84 -32.63
N GLY A 57 -15.08 -13.71 -32.64
CA GLY A 57 -15.95 -14.36 -31.64
C GLY A 57 -15.72 -13.84 -30.21
N GLY A 58 -15.30 -12.59 -30.06
CA GLY A 58 -15.04 -11.94 -28.76
C GLY A 58 -13.64 -12.17 -28.21
N ASP A 59 -12.76 -12.84 -28.96
CA ASP A 59 -11.39 -13.13 -28.57
C ASP A 59 -10.48 -11.93 -28.92
N LEU A 60 -10.22 -11.07 -27.92
CA LEU A 60 -9.36 -9.89 -28.06
C LEU A 60 -7.89 -10.27 -28.33
N ASP A 61 -7.41 -11.41 -27.83
CA ASP A 61 -6.03 -11.84 -28.03
C ASP A 61 -5.77 -12.17 -29.52
N LYS A 62 -6.77 -12.69 -30.23
CA LYS A 62 -6.68 -12.90 -31.67
C LYS A 62 -6.57 -11.59 -32.45
N LEU A 63 -7.30 -10.56 -32.02
CA LEU A 63 -7.17 -9.23 -32.61
C LEU A 63 -5.79 -8.64 -32.38
N VAL A 64 -5.27 -8.74 -31.15
CA VAL A 64 -3.90 -8.31 -30.80
C VAL A 64 -2.86 -9.06 -31.63
N ALA A 65 -3.00 -10.39 -31.76
CA ALA A 65 -2.12 -11.20 -32.56
C ALA A 65 -2.13 -10.80 -34.05
N LEU A 66 -3.31 -10.52 -34.64
CA LEU A 66 -3.43 -10.02 -35.99
C LEU A 66 -2.63 -8.72 -36.17
N HIS A 67 -2.80 -7.75 -35.29
CA HIS A 67 -2.08 -6.48 -35.36
C HIS A 67 -0.56 -6.69 -35.21
N ARG A 68 -0.13 -7.48 -34.24
CA ARG A 68 1.29 -7.73 -33.96
C ARG A 68 2.01 -8.45 -35.10
N ASN A 69 1.30 -9.30 -35.86
CA ASN A 69 1.85 -10.04 -37.00
C ASN A 69 1.70 -9.31 -38.32
N SER A 70 1.17 -8.07 -38.32
CA SER A 70 1.04 -7.26 -39.52
C SER A 70 2.42 -6.83 -40.05
N ASP A 71 2.58 -6.82 -41.38
CA ASP A 71 3.77 -6.27 -42.04
C ASP A 71 3.86 -4.74 -41.95
N ALA A 72 2.74 -4.08 -41.75
CA ALA A 72 2.67 -2.64 -41.60
C ALA A 72 3.01 -2.23 -40.15
N ARG A 73 4.12 -1.50 -39.99
CA ARG A 73 4.63 -1.05 -38.68
C ARG A 73 3.57 -0.36 -37.81
N PRO A 74 2.73 0.58 -38.33
CA PRO A 74 1.71 1.22 -37.47
C PRO A 74 0.75 0.24 -36.82
N PHE A 75 0.28 -0.79 -37.56
CA PHE A 75 -0.59 -1.82 -36.98
C PHE A 75 0.12 -2.69 -35.94
N LYS A 76 1.40 -2.98 -36.17
CA LYS A 76 2.21 -3.71 -35.19
C LYS A 76 2.34 -2.92 -33.87
N ASP A 77 2.60 -1.63 -33.94
CA ASP A 77 2.71 -0.75 -32.78
C ASP A 77 1.34 -0.60 -32.08
N GLU A 78 0.24 -0.55 -32.84
CA GLU A 78 -1.12 -0.55 -32.28
C GLU A 78 -1.41 -1.84 -31.51
N GLY A 79 -1.03 -3.01 -32.06
CA GLY A 79 -1.16 -4.29 -31.35
C GLY A 79 -0.45 -4.30 -30.01
N VAL A 80 0.76 -3.73 -29.95
CA VAL A 80 1.51 -3.57 -28.68
C VAL A 80 0.78 -2.62 -27.73
N ALA A 81 0.18 -1.55 -28.23
CA ALA A 81 -0.57 -0.60 -27.41
C ALA A 81 -1.83 -1.24 -26.81
N ILE A 82 -2.59 -2.00 -27.60
CA ILE A 82 -3.77 -2.73 -27.13
C ILE A 82 -3.39 -3.75 -26.06
N GLU A 83 -2.33 -4.53 -26.29
CA GLU A 83 -1.84 -5.50 -25.31
C GLU A 83 -1.46 -4.84 -23.98
N LYS A 84 -0.78 -3.70 -24.02
CA LYS A 84 -0.46 -2.92 -22.80
C LYS A 84 -1.71 -2.48 -22.06
N MET A 85 -2.77 -2.05 -22.77
CA MET A 85 -4.04 -1.68 -22.15
C MET A 85 -4.71 -2.89 -21.49
N VAL A 86 -4.69 -4.06 -22.14
CA VAL A 86 -5.22 -5.32 -21.56
C VAL A 86 -4.46 -5.68 -20.28
N GLN A 87 -3.13 -5.66 -20.30
CA GLN A 87 -2.30 -5.94 -19.13
C GLN A 87 -2.55 -4.94 -17.99
N ARG A 88 -2.71 -3.65 -18.33
CA ARG A 88 -3.04 -2.60 -17.35
C ARG A 88 -4.40 -2.86 -16.69
N LYS A 89 -5.42 -3.22 -17.49
CA LYS A 89 -6.75 -3.58 -16.99
C LYS A 89 -6.67 -4.76 -16.01
N LEU A 90 -5.99 -5.85 -16.38
CA LEU A 90 -5.85 -7.03 -15.53
C LEU A 90 -5.14 -6.72 -14.21
N ARG A 91 -4.10 -5.88 -14.23
CA ARG A 91 -3.42 -5.43 -12.99
C ARG A 91 -4.38 -4.66 -12.09
N PHE A 92 -5.14 -3.73 -12.63
CA PHE A 92 -6.07 -2.93 -11.85
C PHE A 92 -7.23 -3.76 -11.29
N GLU A 93 -7.75 -4.72 -12.05
CA GLU A 93 -8.76 -5.66 -11.57
C GLU A 93 -8.25 -6.51 -10.40
N ALA A 94 -7.03 -7.03 -10.52
CA ALA A 94 -6.40 -7.81 -9.46
C ALA A 94 -6.15 -6.99 -8.19
N ASP A 95 -5.69 -5.75 -8.34
CA ASP A 95 -5.44 -4.85 -7.22
C ASP A 95 -6.78 -4.45 -6.53
N LEU A 96 -7.80 -4.11 -7.31
CA LEU A 96 -9.13 -3.80 -6.79
C LEU A 96 -9.77 -4.99 -6.05
N ALA A 97 -9.61 -6.21 -6.58
CA ALA A 97 -10.08 -7.43 -5.92
C ALA A 97 -9.37 -7.66 -4.57
N ALA A 98 -8.06 -7.40 -4.50
CA ALA A 98 -7.29 -7.52 -3.27
C ALA A 98 -7.71 -6.49 -2.18
N LEU A 99 -8.35 -5.39 -2.58
CA LEU A 99 -8.91 -4.40 -1.65
C LEU A 99 -10.27 -4.79 -1.07
N GLN A 100 -10.88 -5.91 -1.50
CA GLN A 100 -12.16 -6.39 -0.98
C GLN A 100 -11.99 -7.19 0.33
N THR A 101 -11.38 -6.55 1.34
CA THR A 101 -11.07 -7.18 2.63
C THR A 101 -11.15 -6.17 3.77
N SER A 102 -10.75 -6.56 4.99
CA SER A 102 -10.74 -5.67 6.16
C SER A 102 -9.72 -4.54 6.02
N LEU A 103 -9.98 -3.40 6.65
CA LEU A 103 -9.15 -2.20 6.55
C LEU A 103 -7.65 -2.43 6.87
N PRO A 104 -7.26 -3.18 7.92
CA PRO A 104 -5.85 -3.46 8.18
C PRO A 104 -5.17 -4.24 7.04
N LEU A 105 -5.88 -5.20 6.43
CA LEU A 105 -5.35 -5.98 5.31
C LEU A 105 -5.26 -5.16 4.03
N ARG A 106 -6.23 -4.25 3.77
CA ARG A 106 -6.13 -3.26 2.69
C ARG A 106 -4.90 -2.37 2.88
N ALA A 107 -4.68 -1.86 4.09
CA ALA A 107 -3.52 -1.04 4.41
C ALA A 107 -2.22 -1.78 4.10
N LEU A 108 -2.11 -3.02 4.55
CA LEU A 108 -0.95 -3.86 4.29
C LEU A 108 -0.76 -4.13 2.79
N HIS A 109 -1.86 -4.42 2.06
CA HIS A 109 -1.81 -4.64 0.62
C HIS A 109 -1.31 -3.39 -0.12
N VAL A 110 -1.92 -2.23 0.11
CA VAL A 110 -1.52 -0.97 -0.54
C VAL A 110 -0.06 -0.62 -0.24
N LEU A 111 0.40 -0.82 1.00
CA LEU A 111 1.78 -0.54 1.41
C LEU A 111 2.80 -1.46 0.73
N LEU A 112 2.49 -2.76 0.57
CA LEU A 112 3.45 -3.77 0.12
C LEU A 112 3.31 -4.13 -1.35
N ARG A 113 2.11 -4.05 -1.93
CA ARG A 113 1.77 -4.60 -3.24
C ARG A 113 0.90 -3.70 -4.11
N GLY A 114 0.39 -2.59 -3.58
CA GLY A 114 -0.46 -1.65 -4.32
C GLY A 114 0.21 -1.19 -5.61
N ASP A 115 -0.59 -0.96 -6.65
CA ASP A 115 -0.08 -0.50 -7.94
C ASP A 115 0.70 0.80 -7.76
N ARG A 116 1.96 0.81 -8.24
CA ARG A 116 2.88 1.94 -8.04
C ARG A 116 2.45 3.19 -8.78
N GLU A 117 1.82 3.05 -9.94
CA GLU A 117 1.30 4.17 -10.70
C GLU A 117 0.25 4.91 -9.87
N ILE A 118 -0.74 4.17 -9.36
CA ILE A 118 -1.82 4.68 -8.52
C ILE A 118 -1.29 5.26 -7.21
N THR A 119 -0.39 4.53 -6.54
CA THR A 119 0.20 4.97 -5.27
C THR A 119 0.94 6.30 -5.41
N ASN A 120 1.77 6.46 -6.46
CA ASN A 120 2.51 7.69 -6.71
C ASN A 120 1.58 8.86 -7.06
N GLU A 121 0.51 8.60 -7.80
CA GLU A 121 -0.48 9.61 -8.14
C GLU A 121 -1.24 10.09 -6.90
N VAL A 122 -1.65 9.14 -6.01
CA VAL A 122 -2.27 9.49 -4.74
C VAL A 122 -1.31 10.31 -3.88
N LEU A 123 -0.06 9.88 -3.72
CA LEU A 123 0.94 10.62 -2.93
C LEU A 123 1.19 12.03 -3.46
N GLY A 124 1.24 12.20 -4.78
CA GLY A 124 1.47 13.50 -5.42
C GLY A 124 0.32 14.51 -5.25
N GLN A 125 -0.89 14.03 -4.98
CA GLN A 125 -2.09 14.87 -4.81
C GLN A 125 -2.74 14.72 -3.43
N TYR A 126 -2.05 14.07 -2.50
CA TYR A 126 -2.60 13.77 -1.18
C TYR A 126 -2.81 15.06 -0.37
N SER A 127 -4.05 15.32 0.01
CA SER A 127 -4.38 16.37 0.96
C SER A 127 -4.38 15.77 2.37
N TYR A 128 -3.49 16.25 3.24
CA TYR A 128 -3.36 15.79 4.63
C TYR A 128 -4.53 16.24 5.52
N THR A 129 -5.76 16.13 5.02
CA THR A 129 -6.96 16.40 5.81
C THR A 129 -7.19 15.25 6.79
N VAL A 130 -7.46 15.58 8.06
CA VAL A 130 -7.73 14.57 9.10
C VAL A 130 -9.19 14.14 9.01
N PRO A 131 -9.50 12.91 8.55
CA PRO A 131 -10.86 12.41 8.55
C PRO A 131 -11.31 12.11 9.98
N LEU A 132 -12.46 12.65 10.38
CA LEU A 132 -13.05 12.43 11.71
C LEU A 132 -14.21 11.41 11.63
N ASN A 133 -14.12 10.43 10.73
CA ASN A 133 -15.08 9.33 10.70
C ASN A 133 -14.70 8.22 11.70
N GLN A 134 -15.66 7.36 12.02
CA GLN A 134 -15.48 6.30 13.02
C GLN A 134 -14.32 5.36 12.67
N ASP A 135 -14.19 4.96 11.41
CA ASP A 135 -13.14 4.04 10.96
C ASP A 135 -11.75 4.64 11.14
N ALA A 136 -11.57 5.92 10.80
CA ALA A 136 -10.31 6.63 10.99
C ALA A 136 -9.95 6.75 12.47
N LEU A 137 -10.91 7.12 13.33
CA LEU A 137 -10.69 7.25 14.76
C LEU A 137 -10.30 5.91 15.40
N LEU A 138 -11.00 4.83 15.08
CA LEU A 138 -10.69 3.49 15.58
C LEU A 138 -9.34 3.00 15.10
N PHE A 139 -9.03 3.20 13.81
CA PHE A 139 -7.74 2.79 13.24
C PHE A 139 -6.58 3.61 13.82
N GLY A 140 -6.76 4.92 13.95
CA GLY A 140 -5.77 5.83 14.54
C GLY A 140 -5.48 5.50 16.01
N ALA A 141 -6.52 5.28 16.81
CA ALA A 141 -6.40 4.89 18.21
C ALA A 141 -5.71 3.52 18.34
N GLY A 142 -6.11 2.53 17.53
CA GLY A 142 -5.48 1.23 17.50
C GLY A 142 -4.00 1.29 17.12
N ALA A 143 -3.67 2.06 16.07
CA ALA A 143 -2.28 2.27 15.65
C ALA A 143 -1.44 2.93 16.75
N ALA A 144 -1.98 3.96 17.42
CA ALA A 144 -1.29 4.62 18.54
C ALA A 144 -0.99 3.64 19.69
N ILE A 145 -1.96 2.81 20.08
CA ILE A 145 -1.77 1.80 21.13
C ILE A 145 -0.67 0.80 20.73
N VAL A 146 -0.73 0.26 19.51
CA VAL A 146 0.26 -0.72 19.03
C VAL A 146 1.66 -0.12 18.99
N ILE A 147 1.81 1.11 18.48
CA ILE A 147 3.11 1.78 18.41
C ILE A 147 3.66 2.06 19.82
N LEU A 148 2.81 2.53 20.74
CA LEU A 148 3.23 2.75 22.14
C LEU A 148 3.72 1.46 22.80
N LEU A 149 2.97 0.36 22.66
CA LEU A 149 3.38 -0.94 23.18
C LEU A 149 4.69 -1.43 22.57
N MET A 150 4.88 -1.24 21.26
CA MET A 150 6.15 -1.57 20.60
C MET A 150 7.31 -0.74 21.13
N VAL A 151 7.12 0.55 21.33
CA VAL A 151 8.17 1.44 21.89
C VAL A 151 8.51 1.02 23.33
N GLU A 152 7.52 0.75 24.17
CA GLU A 152 7.76 0.26 25.54
C GLU A 152 8.49 -1.08 25.56
N LEU A 153 8.11 -2.02 24.70
CA LEU A 153 8.77 -3.32 24.58
C LEU A 153 10.24 -3.16 24.16
N LEU A 154 10.51 -2.33 23.14
CA LEU A 154 11.86 -2.06 22.67
C LEU A 154 12.74 -1.43 23.76
N LEU A 155 12.17 -0.48 24.52
CA LEU A 155 12.86 0.15 25.65
C LEU A 155 13.12 -0.84 26.81
N ALA A 156 12.17 -1.74 27.09
CA ALA A 156 12.34 -2.79 28.10
C ALA A 156 13.46 -3.77 27.69
N LEU A 157 13.47 -4.20 26.43
CA LEU A 157 14.51 -5.06 25.87
C LEU A 157 15.89 -4.38 25.90
N ALA A 158 15.97 -3.11 25.51
CA ALA A 158 17.22 -2.34 25.57
C ALA A 158 17.75 -2.22 27.00
N ARG A 159 16.88 -1.92 27.97
CA ARG A 159 17.27 -1.89 29.41
C ARG A 159 17.74 -3.25 29.90
N GLY A 160 17.02 -4.33 29.55
CA GLY A 160 17.42 -5.70 29.88
C GLY A 160 18.79 -6.07 29.30
N LEU A 161 19.07 -5.70 28.07
CA LEU A 161 20.35 -5.93 27.42
C LEU A 161 21.50 -5.17 28.12
N VAL A 162 21.27 -3.89 28.44
CA VAL A 162 22.27 -3.07 29.17
C VAL A 162 22.58 -3.68 30.56
N THR A 163 21.53 -4.10 31.29
CA THR A 163 21.75 -4.74 32.61
C THR A 163 22.51 -6.07 32.50
N LEU A 164 22.21 -6.86 31.46
CA LEU A 164 22.92 -8.11 31.20
C LEU A 164 24.41 -7.85 30.87
N LEU A 165 24.70 -6.90 29.99
CA LEU A 165 26.07 -6.54 29.63
C LEU A 165 26.86 -5.99 30.82
N THR A 166 26.27 -5.13 31.63
CA THR A 166 26.94 -4.60 32.85
C THR A 166 27.18 -5.69 33.87
N SER A 167 26.28 -6.66 34.03
CA SER A 167 26.49 -7.81 34.94
C SER A 167 27.60 -8.75 34.48
N LEU A 168 27.76 -8.93 33.15
CA LEU A 168 28.84 -9.74 32.57
C LEU A 168 30.21 -9.05 32.72
N LEU A 169 30.27 -7.73 32.58
CA LEU A 169 31.50 -6.94 32.73
C LEU A 169 31.92 -6.78 34.19
N HIS A 170 30.99 -6.88 35.16
CA HIS A 170 31.28 -6.75 36.62
C HIS A 170 31.37 -8.09 37.35
N ARG A 171 31.65 -9.22 36.67
CA ARG A 171 31.98 -10.46 37.40
C ARG A 171 33.24 -10.25 38.22
N PRO A 172 33.14 -10.22 39.56
CA PRO A 172 34.35 -10.12 40.40
C PRO A 172 35.20 -11.38 40.17
N SER A 173 36.47 -11.19 39.83
CA SER A 173 37.43 -12.30 39.82
C SER A 173 37.48 -12.87 41.23
N THR A 174 36.87 -14.00 41.49
CA THR A 174 37.08 -14.81 42.70
C THR A 174 38.57 -15.21 42.71
N ARG A 175 39.41 -14.44 43.43
CA ARG A 175 40.74 -14.89 43.78
C ARG A 175 40.58 -16.11 44.70
N LEU A 176 40.88 -17.27 44.15
CA LEU A 176 41.15 -18.47 44.96
C LEU A 176 42.32 -18.14 45.87
N ARG A 177 42.08 -18.20 47.19
CA ARG A 177 43.13 -18.35 48.22
C ARG A 177 43.30 -19.82 48.49
#